data_4c7d85758edf84e671fda92bf9f34882
#
_entry.id   4c7d85758edf84e671fda92bf9f34882
#
_cell.length_a   1.000
_cell.length_b   1.000
_cell.length_c   1.000
_cell.angle_alpha   90.00
_cell.angle_beta   90.00
_cell.angle_gamma   90.00
#
_symmetry.space_group_name_H-M   'P 1'
#
loop_
_entity.id
_entity.type
_entity.pdbx_description
1 polymer ?
#
loop_
_entity_poly.entity_id
_entity_poly.type
_entity_poly.pdbx_seq_one_letter_code
_entity_poly.pdbx_strand_id
1 'polypeptide(L)'
;SPAVRPANPSAATLAWAQRLVRFNTVSRESNLPLIECIADHLRGLHIPLRLTYDDERRKANLFATIGTGKPGGVILSGHTDTVPWDGQDWRHDPLGGAVADGRLYGRGSADMKGFIAMAVAHAPAFLASEAPFAIHLALSFDEEVGCFGVRELIADLREAGIAPLACIIGEPTGMVPAIAHKGVYRYQCCVRGKEAHSSLTPQSVNAIEMAARVIGRLRDLAEGFERDGPHWDGFDVPYTTAS
;
A
#
# COMPACT_ATOMS: atom_id res chain seq x y z
N SER A 1 26.93 -10.08 -6.29
CA SER A 1 27.18 -8.63 -6.17
C SER A 1 27.39 -8.28 -4.72
N PRO A 2 28.38 -7.43 -4.34
CA PRO A 2 28.52 -7.01 -2.96
C PRO A 2 27.26 -6.25 -2.56
N ALA A 3 26.65 -6.66 -1.43
CA ALA A 3 25.50 -5.96 -0.86
C ALA A 3 25.91 -4.51 -0.61
N VAL A 4 25.28 -3.59 -1.33
CA VAL A 4 25.41 -2.15 -1.07
C VAL A 4 24.90 -1.94 0.36
N ARG A 5 25.78 -1.56 1.29
CA ARG A 5 25.34 -1.17 2.63
C ARG A 5 24.44 0.04 2.45
N PRO A 6 23.20 -0.01 2.94
CA PRO A 6 22.33 1.15 2.87
C PRO A 6 23.00 2.32 3.59
N ALA A 7 23.10 3.46 2.93
CA ALA A 7 23.53 4.68 3.58
C ALA A 7 22.54 5.03 4.71
N ASN A 8 23.03 5.58 5.81
CA ASN A 8 22.14 6.08 6.85
C ASN A 8 21.21 7.14 6.25
N PRO A 9 19.92 7.15 6.62
CA PRO A 9 19.01 8.18 6.16
C PRO A 9 19.50 9.57 6.59
N SER A 10 19.25 10.59 5.77
CA SER A 10 19.52 11.97 6.17
C SER A 10 18.69 12.33 7.41
N ALA A 11 19.15 13.31 8.19
CA ALA A 11 18.38 13.81 9.34
C ALA A 11 16.99 14.29 8.93
N ALA A 12 16.85 14.91 7.74
CA ALA A 12 15.58 15.34 7.20
C ALA A 12 14.67 14.14 6.88
N THR A 13 15.20 13.09 6.24
CA THR A 13 14.43 11.85 5.96
C THR A 13 13.93 11.21 7.25
N LEU A 14 14.79 11.09 8.25
CA LEU A 14 14.41 10.50 9.55
C LEU A 14 13.33 11.34 10.24
N ALA A 15 13.47 12.66 10.25
CA ALA A 15 12.49 13.56 10.85
C ALA A 15 11.12 13.45 10.17
N TRP A 16 11.10 13.38 8.82
CA TRP A 16 9.88 13.14 8.08
C TRP A 16 9.27 11.77 8.37
N ALA A 17 10.06 10.71 8.40
CA ALA A 17 9.59 9.37 8.71
C ALA A 17 8.95 9.30 10.09
N GLN A 18 9.59 9.87 11.12
CA GLN A 18 9.03 9.96 12.46
C GLN A 18 7.72 10.78 12.49
N ARG A 19 7.66 11.88 11.73
CA ARG A 19 6.47 12.72 11.64
C ARG A 19 5.31 11.97 10.98
N LEU A 20 5.55 11.31 9.86
CA LEU A 20 4.50 10.60 9.11
C LEU A 20 3.97 9.37 9.86
N VAL A 21 4.83 8.64 10.57
CA VAL A 21 4.42 7.49 11.39
C VAL A 21 3.40 7.88 12.47
N ARG A 22 3.51 9.10 13.02
CA ARG A 22 2.60 9.59 14.09
C ARG A 22 1.16 9.82 13.63
N PHE A 23 0.90 9.94 12.35
CA PHE A 23 -0.48 10.01 11.86
C PHE A 23 -1.12 8.62 11.86
N ASN A 24 -2.27 8.52 12.51
CA ASN A 24 -3.10 7.32 12.40
C ASN A 24 -3.80 7.32 11.04
N THR A 25 -3.31 6.51 10.13
CA THR A 25 -3.87 6.35 8.78
C THR A 25 -4.19 4.88 8.47
N VAL A 26 -4.62 4.12 9.48
CA VAL A 26 -5.23 2.80 9.22
C VAL A 26 -6.32 2.98 8.17
N SER A 27 -6.45 2.05 7.21
CA SER A 27 -7.33 2.23 6.04
C SER A 27 -8.79 2.56 6.39
N ARG A 28 -9.28 2.25 7.60
CA ARG A 28 -10.60 2.68 8.08
C ARG A 28 -10.66 4.15 8.51
N GLU A 29 -9.53 4.80 8.72
CA GLU A 29 -9.41 6.19 9.20
C GLU A 29 -9.14 7.16 8.03
N SER A 30 -9.27 8.45 8.31
CA SER A 30 -8.92 9.51 7.36
C SER A 30 -7.40 9.67 7.23
N ASN A 31 -6.90 9.84 5.99
CA ASN A 31 -5.51 10.20 5.74
C ASN A 31 -5.30 11.71 5.58
N LEU A 32 -6.36 12.52 5.65
CA LEU A 32 -6.30 13.96 5.38
C LEU A 32 -5.26 14.70 6.23
N PRO A 33 -5.12 14.46 7.55
CA PRO A 33 -4.09 15.16 8.34
C PRO A 33 -2.66 14.90 7.84
N LEU A 34 -2.37 13.69 7.36
CA LEU A 34 -1.08 13.35 6.77
C LEU A 34 -0.91 14.04 5.41
N ILE A 35 -1.93 13.98 4.56
CA ILE A 35 -1.92 14.61 3.23
C ILE A 35 -1.74 16.13 3.35
N GLU A 36 -2.47 16.79 4.24
CA GLU A 36 -2.35 18.23 4.47
C GLU A 36 -0.96 18.61 4.97
N CYS A 37 -0.39 17.83 5.89
CA CYS A 37 0.97 18.03 6.37
C CYS A 37 2.02 17.99 5.23
N ILE A 38 1.88 17.06 4.28
CA ILE A 38 2.76 16.98 3.11
C ILE A 38 2.46 18.10 2.13
N ALA A 39 1.19 18.37 1.86
CA ALA A 39 0.75 19.41 0.94
C ALA A 39 1.26 20.79 1.36
N ASP A 40 1.19 21.13 2.64
CA ASP A 40 1.69 22.40 3.17
C ASP A 40 3.19 22.56 3.01
N HIS A 41 3.95 21.48 3.24
CA HIS A 41 5.38 21.49 2.97
C HIS A 41 5.70 21.76 1.49
N LEU A 42 5.01 21.05 0.58
CA LEU A 42 5.22 21.19 -0.86
C LEU A 42 4.78 22.58 -1.36
N ARG A 43 3.68 23.13 -0.83
CA ARG A 43 3.24 24.51 -1.10
C ARG A 43 4.27 25.52 -0.64
N GLY A 44 4.87 25.33 0.55
CA GLY A 44 5.96 26.16 1.06
C GLY A 44 7.20 26.17 0.16
N LEU A 45 7.40 25.13 -0.63
CA LEU A 45 8.42 25.01 -1.67
C LEU A 45 7.93 25.51 -3.04
N HIS A 46 6.75 26.09 -3.15
CA HIS A 46 6.10 26.50 -4.39
C HIS A 46 5.95 25.35 -5.42
N ILE A 47 5.81 24.12 -4.95
CA ILE A 47 5.56 22.94 -5.79
C ILE A 47 4.05 22.83 -6.05
N PRO A 48 3.60 22.87 -7.32
CA PRO A 48 2.19 22.69 -7.64
C PRO A 48 1.75 21.27 -7.33
N LEU A 49 0.55 21.16 -6.76
CA LEU A 49 -0.06 19.88 -6.39
C LEU A 49 -1.56 19.86 -6.68
N ARG A 50 -2.09 18.65 -6.80
CA ARG A 50 -3.50 18.32 -6.97
C ARG A 50 -3.92 17.39 -5.86
N LEU A 51 -5.15 17.51 -5.39
CA LEU A 51 -5.78 16.60 -4.44
C LEU A 51 -7.02 15.99 -5.09
N THR A 52 -7.11 14.66 -5.08
CA THR A 52 -8.29 13.91 -5.53
C THR A 52 -8.90 13.24 -4.31
N TYR A 53 -10.12 13.62 -3.98
CA TYR A 53 -10.81 13.13 -2.77
C TYR A 53 -11.69 11.93 -3.09
N ASP A 54 -11.90 11.08 -2.08
CA ASP A 54 -12.99 10.11 -2.11
C ASP A 54 -14.37 10.79 -2.10
N ASP A 55 -15.43 10.04 -2.40
CA ASP A 55 -16.80 10.57 -2.49
C ASP A 55 -17.26 11.25 -1.19
N GLU A 56 -16.83 10.75 -0.05
CA GLU A 56 -17.18 11.28 1.27
C GLU A 56 -16.26 12.44 1.72
N ARG A 57 -15.25 12.78 0.93
CA ARG A 57 -14.20 13.77 1.24
C ARG A 57 -13.49 13.51 2.57
N ARG A 58 -13.37 12.25 2.95
CA ARG A 58 -12.68 11.80 4.16
C ARG A 58 -11.22 11.40 3.90
N LYS A 59 -10.91 11.12 2.65
CA LYS A 59 -9.57 10.73 2.19
C LYS A 59 -9.18 11.51 0.95
N ALA A 60 -7.88 11.63 0.71
CA ALA A 60 -7.39 12.25 -0.51
C ALA A 60 -6.13 11.55 -1.02
N ASN A 61 -6.01 11.50 -2.34
CA ASN A 61 -4.75 11.32 -3.03
C ASN A 61 -4.06 12.68 -3.19
N LEU A 62 -2.74 12.66 -3.26
CA LEU A 62 -1.95 13.85 -3.57
C LEU A 62 -1.07 13.54 -4.79
N PHE A 63 -1.08 14.43 -5.77
CA PHE A 63 -0.15 14.42 -6.88
C PHE A 63 0.56 15.76 -6.97
N ALA A 64 1.89 15.75 -6.89
CA ALA A 64 2.71 16.94 -6.98
C ALA A 64 3.72 16.81 -8.11
N THR A 65 4.04 17.93 -8.79
CA THR A 65 4.99 17.97 -9.91
C THR A 65 6.15 18.88 -9.58
N ILE A 66 7.34 18.32 -9.52
CA ILE A 66 8.61 19.01 -9.31
C ILE A 66 9.30 19.16 -10.66
N GLY A 67 9.70 20.38 -11.02
CA GLY A 67 10.27 20.68 -12.34
C GLY A 67 9.18 20.86 -13.39
N THR A 68 8.25 21.80 -13.16
CA THR A 68 7.19 22.18 -14.10
C THR A 68 7.74 22.62 -15.45
N GLY A 69 7.00 22.34 -16.52
CA GLY A 69 7.39 22.66 -17.89
C GLY A 69 8.32 21.65 -18.56
N LYS A 70 8.75 20.62 -17.84
CA LYS A 70 9.54 19.52 -18.40
C LYS A 70 8.60 18.39 -18.87
N PRO A 71 8.87 17.78 -20.03
CA PRO A 71 8.01 16.74 -20.57
C PRO A 71 8.16 15.41 -19.80
N GLY A 72 7.12 14.61 -19.81
CA GLY A 72 7.12 13.27 -19.21
C GLY A 72 7.35 13.33 -17.71
N GLY A 73 8.24 12.49 -17.22
CA GLY A 73 8.63 12.47 -15.80
C GLY A 73 8.63 11.08 -15.20
N VAL A 74 9.16 11.00 -14.00
CA VAL A 74 9.15 9.77 -13.19
C VAL A 74 8.28 10.00 -11.97
N ILE A 75 7.32 9.12 -11.75
CA ILE A 75 6.50 9.11 -10.55
C ILE A 75 7.23 8.35 -9.44
N LEU A 76 7.27 8.94 -8.25
CA LEU A 76 7.55 8.28 -6.98
C LEU A 76 6.19 8.04 -6.30
N SER A 77 5.75 6.80 -6.30
CA SER A 77 4.42 6.41 -5.83
C SER A 77 4.48 5.71 -4.48
N GLY A 78 3.56 6.07 -3.58
CA GLY A 78 3.38 5.39 -2.31
C GLY A 78 1.97 5.52 -1.77
N HIS A 79 1.54 4.55 -0.95
CA HIS A 79 0.29 4.62 -0.24
C HIS A 79 0.48 5.20 1.16
N THR A 80 -0.54 5.91 1.63
CA THR A 80 -0.51 6.63 2.91
C THR A 80 -1.18 5.87 4.05
N ASP A 81 -2.02 4.90 3.69
CA ASP A 81 -2.72 4.06 4.65
C ASP A 81 -1.83 2.93 5.19
N THR A 82 -2.30 2.29 6.22
CA THR A 82 -1.62 1.19 6.90
C THR A 82 -2.61 0.14 7.37
N VAL A 83 -2.15 -1.10 7.51
CA VAL A 83 -2.91 -2.13 8.21
C VAL A 83 -3.09 -1.78 9.70
N PRO A 84 -4.16 -2.27 10.36
CA PRO A 84 -4.38 -2.05 11.79
C PRO A 84 -3.30 -2.70 12.65
N TRP A 85 -3.17 -2.22 13.89
CA TRP A 85 -2.32 -2.81 14.93
C TRP A 85 -3.11 -3.28 16.15
N ASP A 86 -4.42 -3.21 16.09
CA ASP A 86 -5.32 -3.59 17.19
C ASP A 86 -5.07 -5.04 17.61
N GLY A 87 -5.00 -5.28 18.91
CA GLY A 87 -4.79 -6.61 19.48
C GLY A 87 -3.39 -7.21 19.28
N GLN A 88 -2.42 -6.42 18.85
CA GLN A 88 -1.02 -6.83 18.70
C GLN A 88 -0.17 -6.31 19.87
N ASP A 89 0.75 -7.13 20.37
CA ASP A 89 1.75 -6.71 21.35
C ASP A 89 2.89 -5.95 20.67
N TRP A 90 2.97 -4.65 20.92
CA TRP A 90 4.02 -3.80 20.41
C TRP A 90 5.03 -3.43 21.49
N ARG A 91 6.33 -3.61 21.19
CA ARG A 91 7.43 -3.18 22.06
C ARG A 91 7.54 -1.67 22.19
N HIS A 92 7.21 -0.95 21.12
CA HIS A 92 7.19 0.50 21.02
C HIS A 92 5.79 0.94 20.58
N ASP A 93 5.38 2.14 20.93
CA ASP A 93 4.12 2.70 20.45
C ASP A 93 4.06 2.66 18.92
N PRO A 94 3.04 2.01 18.31
CA PRO A 94 2.89 1.91 16.86
C PRO A 94 2.83 3.27 16.15
N LEU A 95 2.44 4.35 16.82
CA LEU A 95 2.43 5.70 16.29
C LEU A 95 3.57 6.58 16.87
N GLY A 96 4.44 6.03 17.70
CA GLY A 96 5.47 6.81 18.39
C GLY A 96 6.62 7.28 17.49
N GLY A 97 6.95 6.52 16.44
CA GLY A 97 8.11 6.81 15.60
C GLY A 97 9.42 6.75 16.38
N ALA A 98 9.54 5.79 17.32
CA ALA A 98 10.72 5.64 18.15
C ALA A 98 11.94 5.20 17.33
N VAL A 99 13.10 5.80 17.63
CA VAL A 99 14.37 5.37 17.06
C VAL A 99 15.18 4.69 18.16
N ALA A 100 15.45 3.41 18.00
CA ALA A 100 16.25 2.62 18.91
C ALA A 100 17.04 1.56 18.11
N ASP A 101 18.23 1.20 18.57
CA ASP A 101 19.08 0.16 17.97
C ASP A 101 19.30 0.33 16.45
N GLY A 102 19.41 1.59 15.99
CA GLY A 102 19.61 1.92 14.57
C GLY A 102 18.38 1.66 13.69
N ARG A 103 17.18 1.54 14.27
CA ARG A 103 15.92 1.28 13.58
C ARG A 103 14.86 2.30 13.95
N LEU A 104 13.96 2.59 13.00
CA LEU A 104 12.74 3.35 13.24
C LEU A 104 11.58 2.38 13.47
N TYR A 105 10.93 2.48 14.62
CA TYR A 105 9.80 1.66 15.00
C TYR A 105 8.49 2.42 14.84
N GLY A 106 7.50 1.75 14.25
CA GLY A 106 6.14 2.25 14.13
C GLY A 106 5.39 1.64 12.96
N ARG A 107 4.06 1.60 13.04
CA ARG A 107 3.21 1.10 11.97
C ARG A 107 3.36 1.99 10.71
N GLY A 108 3.64 1.35 9.55
CA GLY A 108 3.89 2.06 8.31
C GLY A 108 5.31 2.60 8.15
N SER A 109 6.24 2.38 9.10
CA SER A 109 7.62 2.84 8.94
C SER A 109 8.34 2.17 7.77
N ALA A 110 8.07 0.89 7.51
CA ALA A 110 8.58 0.15 6.35
C ALA A 110 7.58 0.15 5.19
N ASP A 111 6.30 -0.03 5.50
CA ASP A 111 5.20 -0.16 4.55
C ASP A 111 4.16 0.95 4.78
N MET A 112 4.17 2.10 4.02
CA MET A 112 5.37 2.50 3.28
C MET A 112 5.69 3.99 3.49
N LYS A 113 5.35 4.54 4.67
CA LYS A 113 5.60 5.95 5.03
C LYS A 113 7.09 6.32 5.02
N GLY A 114 7.98 5.33 5.21
CA GLY A 114 9.43 5.53 5.11
C GLY A 114 9.85 5.98 3.71
N PHE A 115 9.31 5.36 2.66
CA PHE A 115 9.55 5.79 1.29
C PHE A 115 8.96 7.18 1.02
N ILE A 116 7.73 7.44 1.46
CA ILE A 116 7.10 8.76 1.33
C ILE A 116 7.95 9.82 2.01
N ALA A 117 8.43 9.56 3.21
CA ALA A 117 9.30 10.47 3.97
C ALA A 117 10.59 10.80 3.20
N MET A 118 11.20 9.79 2.59
CA MET A 118 12.39 9.97 1.76
C MET A 118 12.08 10.85 0.54
N ALA A 119 11.00 10.57 -0.18
CA ALA A 119 10.61 11.33 -1.36
C ALA A 119 10.32 12.80 -1.01
N VAL A 120 9.56 13.05 0.07
CA VAL A 120 9.23 14.41 0.55
C VAL A 120 10.47 15.16 1.06
N ALA A 121 11.35 14.50 1.81
CA ALA A 121 12.59 15.11 2.30
C ALA A 121 13.54 15.53 1.17
N HIS A 122 13.49 14.83 0.01
CA HIS A 122 14.33 15.16 -1.14
C HIS A 122 13.68 16.16 -2.11
N ALA A 123 12.45 16.60 -1.89
CA ALA A 123 11.78 17.57 -2.77
C ALA A 123 12.60 18.84 -3.03
N PRO A 124 13.29 19.45 -2.04
CA PRO A 124 14.19 20.60 -2.30
C PRO A 124 15.35 20.26 -3.24
N ALA A 125 15.94 19.06 -3.09
CA ALA A 125 17.02 18.61 -3.95
C ALA A 125 16.54 18.33 -5.39
N PHE A 126 15.33 17.78 -5.52
CA PHE A 126 14.71 17.59 -6.83
C PHE A 126 14.42 18.92 -7.54
N LEU A 127 13.97 19.95 -6.80
CA LEU A 127 13.80 21.30 -7.34
C LEU A 127 15.11 21.92 -7.84
N ALA A 128 16.19 21.72 -7.09
CA ALA A 128 17.51 22.23 -7.45
C ALA A 128 18.18 21.40 -8.56
N SER A 129 17.61 20.27 -8.94
CA SER A 129 18.22 19.39 -9.93
C SER A 129 18.03 19.92 -11.37
N GLU A 130 19.04 19.70 -12.22
CA GLU A 130 18.97 19.97 -13.65
C GLU A 130 18.40 18.78 -14.45
N ALA A 131 17.68 17.87 -13.82
CA ALA A 131 17.09 16.71 -14.48
C ALA A 131 16.27 17.17 -15.71
N PRO A 132 16.38 16.49 -16.85
CA PRO A 132 15.69 16.90 -18.08
C PRO A 132 14.19 16.54 -18.09
N PHE A 133 13.70 15.93 -17.03
CA PHE A 133 12.31 15.48 -16.87
C PHE A 133 11.78 15.90 -15.49
N ALA A 134 10.47 15.92 -15.35
CA ALA A 134 9.80 16.18 -14.09
C ALA A 134 9.92 14.99 -13.13
N ILE A 135 9.88 15.27 -11.82
CA ILE A 135 9.69 14.26 -10.77
C ILE A 135 8.31 14.49 -10.16
N HIS A 136 7.50 13.44 -10.14
CA HIS A 136 6.17 13.52 -9.57
C HIS A 136 6.10 12.71 -8.27
N LEU A 137 5.39 13.25 -7.29
CA LEU A 137 4.99 12.50 -6.10
C LEU A 137 3.53 12.10 -6.26
N ALA A 138 3.22 10.82 -6.17
CA ALA A 138 1.87 10.28 -6.23
C ALA A 138 1.58 9.49 -4.96
N LEU A 139 0.76 10.07 -4.09
CA LEU A 139 0.40 9.47 -2.80
C LEU A 139 -1.07 9.08 -2.83
N SER A 140 -1.36 7.81 -2.55
CA SER A 140 -2.72 7.27 -2.59
C SER A 140 -3.21 6.79 -1.23
N PHE A 141 -4.52 6.61 -1.11
CA PHE A 141 -5.17 5.98 0.03
C PHE A 141 -5.70 4.59 -0.32
N ASP A 142 -6.01 3.79 0.70
CA ASP A 142 -6.69 2.48 0.60
C ASP A 142 -6.00 1.47 -0.33
N GLU A 143 -4.67 1.42 -0.28
CA GLU A 143 -3.90 0.36 -0.92
C GLU A 143 -4.17 -0.98 -0.24
N GLU A 144 -4.05 -1.03 1.09
CA GLU A 144 -4.11 -2.20 1.95
C GLU A 144 -5.47 -2.93 1.93
N VAL A 145 -6.50 -2.26 1.42
CA VAL A 145 -7.86 -2.81 1.32
C VAL A 145 -8.32 -3.05 -0.12
N GLY A 146 -7.46 -2.80 -1.11
CA GLY A 146 -7.73 -3.15 -2.52
C GLY A 146 -7.38 -2.09 -3.55
N CYS A 147 -6.41 -1.21 -3.26
CA CYS A 147 -5.90 -0.18 -4.19
C CYS A 147 -7.03 0.72 -4.72
N PHE A 148 -7.96 1.17 -3.84
CA PHE A 148 -9.12 1.94 -4.29
C PHE A 148 -8.72 3.36 -4.70
N GLY A 149 -7.97 4.08 -3.86
CA GLY A 149 -7.64 5.48 -4.10
C GLY A 149 -6.84 5.73 -5.36
N VAL A 150 -5.91 4.85 -5.71
CA VAL A 150 -5.06 5.03 -6.90
C VAL A 150 -5.87 5.02 -8.20
N ARG A 151 -7.04 4.38 -8.23
CA ARG A 151 -7.92 4.35 -9.43
C ARG A 151 -8.44 5.74 -9.76
N GLU A 152 -8.88 6.47 -8.75
CA GLU A 152 -9.34 7.85 -8.88
C GLU A 152 -8.19 8.79 -9.26
N LEU A 153 -7.02 8.60 -8.65
CA LEU A 153 -5.82 9.35 -9.02
C LEU A 153 -5.46 9.13 -10.50
N ILE A 154 -5.45 7.90 -10.98
CA ILE A 154 -5.16 7.58 -12.39
C ILE A 154 -6.20 8.24 -13.32
N ALA A 155 -7.47 8.24 -12.94
CA ALA A 155 -8.52 8.89 -13.73
C ALA A 155 -8.28 10.41 -13.84
N ASP A 156 -7.99 11.07 -12.73
CA ASP A 156 -7.65 12.51 -12.67
C ASP A 156 -6.41 12.84 -13.51
N LEU A 157 -5.35 12.03 -13.44
CA LEU A 157 -4.14 12.25 -14.21
C LEU A 157 -4.37 12.08 -15.74
N ARG A 158 -5.19 11.12 -16.13
CA ARG A 158 -5.58 10.92 -17.54
C ARG A 158 -6.39 12.11 -18.07
N GLU A 159 -7.35 12.61 -17.29
CA GLU A 159 -8.14 13.78 -17.64
C GLU A 159 -7.25 15.03 -17.76
N ALA A 160 -6.26 15.15 -16.89
CA ALA A 160 -5.27 16.25 -16.94
C ALA A 160 -4.22 16.09 -18.05
N GLY A 161 -4.23 15.00 -18.82
CA GLY A 161 -3.25 14.74 -19.89
C GLY A 161 -1.82 14.48 -19.37
N ILE A 162 -1.68 14.06 -18.12
CA ILE A 162 -0.38 13.77 -17.50
C ILE A 162 0.04 12.35 -17.88
N ALA A 163 1.14 12.23 -18.63
CA ALA A 163 1.67 10.96 -19.12
C ALA A 163 3.14 10.80 -18.70
N PRO A 164 3.42 10.19 -17.54
CA PRO A 164 4.79 9.96 -17.06
C PRO A 164 5.49 8.88 -17.89
N LEU A 165 6.83 8.93 -17.89
CA LEU A 165 7.69 7.95 -18.57
C LEU A 165 7.80 6.64 -17.79
N ALA A 166 7.81 6.74 -16.46
CA ALA A 166 7.95 5.60 -15.56
C ALA A 166 7.33 5.90 -14.19
N CYS A 167 7.08 4.83 -13.42
CA CYS A 167 6.64 4.92 -12.04
C CYS A 167 7.49 3.99 -11.17
N ILE A 168 8.03 4.52 -10.09
CA ILE A 168 8.69 3.76 -9.03
C ILE A 168 7.72 3.69 -7.86
N ILE A 169 7.26 2.48 -7.55
CA ILE A 169 6.42 2.20 -6.39
C ILE A 169 7.36 1.77 -5.25
N GLY A 170 7.33 2.50 -4.14
CA GLY A 170 8.32 2.36 -3.08
C GLY A 170 8.01 1.28 -2.04
N GLU A 171 7.42 0.18 -2.45
CA GLU A 171 7.14 -0.96 -1.59
C GLU A 171 8.42 -1.60 -1.01
N PRO A 172 8.36 -2.21 0.20
CA PRO A 172 9.52 -2.72 0.91
C PRO A 172 10.06 -4.05 0.33
N THR A 173 10.57 -4.03 -0.89
CA THR A 173 11.08 -5.19 -1.63
C THR A 173 12.54 -5.51 -1.33
N GLY A 174 13.14 -4.93 -0.28
CA GLY A 174 14.56 -5.09 0.03
C GLY A 174 15.50 -4.49 -1.02
N MET A 175 15.04 -3.45 -1.75
CA MET A 175 15.76 -2.80 -2.86
C MET A 175 15.97 -3.70 -4.09
N VAL A 176 15.22 -4.79 -4.18
CA VAL A 176 15.18 -5.64 -5.38
C VAL A 176 14.00 -5.19 -6.24
N PRO A 177 14.20 -4.84 -7.51
CA PRO A 177 13.10 -4.50 -8.39
C PRO A 177 12.13 -5.67 -8.56
N ALA A 178 10.87 -5.49 -8.13
CA ALA A 178 9.78 -6.42 -8.40
C ALA A 178 9.04 -5.93 -9.66
N ILE A 179 9.00 -6.74 -10.71
CA ILE A 179 8.41 -6.38 -12.01
C ILE A 179 7.02 -6.96 -12.22
N ALA A 180 6.59 -7.85 -11.33
CA ALA A 180 5.27 -8.48 -11.37
C ALA A 180 4.88 -9.01 -9.98
N HIS A 181 3.59 -9.21 -9.77
CA HIS A 181 3.05 -9.93 -8.62
C HIS A 181 1.85 -10.76 -9.04
N LYS A 182 1.48 -11.74 -8.19
CA LYS A 182 0.32 -12.59 -8.41
C LYS A 182 -0.97 -11.80 -8.16
N GLY A 183 -2.00 -12.06 -8.97
CA GLY A 183 -3.35 -11.53 -8.71
C GLY A 183 -3.95 -12.16 -7.44
N VAL A 184 -4.79 -11.40 -6.74
CA VAL A 184 -5.51 -11.84 -5.55
C VAL A 184 -7.01 -11.73 -5.80
N TYR A 185 -7.73 -12.82 -5.49
CA TYR A 185 -9.19 -12.84 -5.50
C TYR A 185 -9.69 -13.25 -4.12
N ARG A 186 -10.66 -12.51 -3.60
CA ARG A 186 -11.29 -12.79 -2.30
C ARG A 186 -12.75 -13.14 -2.52
N TYR A 187 -13.19 -14.23 -1.90
CA TYR A 187 -14.55 -14.70 -1.96
C TYR A 187 -15.12 -14.86 -0.56
N GLN A 188 -16.39 -14.52 -0.40
CA GLN A 188 -17.15 -14.84 0.81
C GLN A 188 -18.16 -15.93 0.46
N CYS A 189 -18.06 -17.09 1.13
CA CYS A 189 -19.00 -18.18 1.00
C CYS A 189 -19.93 -18.22 2.21
N CYS A 190 -21.23 -18.05 1.98
CA CYS A 190 -22.25 -18.16 3.02
C CYS A 190 -23.00 -19.47 2.86
N VAL A 191 -22.94 -20.35 3.88
CA VAL A 191 -23.66 -21.62 3.90
C VAL A 191 -24.89 -21.48 4.80
N ARG A 192 -26.07 -21.75 4.24
CA ARG A 192 -27.33 -21.70 5.00
C ARG A 192 -27.83 -23.09 5.28
N GLY A 193 -28.22 -23.32 6.52
CA GLY A 193 -28.86 -24.55 6.98
C GLY A 193 -30.38 -24.42 7.11
N LYS A 194 -31.00 -25.48 7.57
CA LYS A 194 -32.41 -25.53 7.95
C LYS A 194 -32.53 -26.12 9.34
N GLU A 195 -33.13 -25.39 10.25
CA GLU A 195 -33.38 -25.83 11.63
C GLU A 195 -34.46 -26.90 11.67
N ALA A 196 -34.31 -27.87 12.56
CA ALA A 196 -35.33 -28.81 13.00
C ALA A 196 -35.04 -29.28 14.44
N HIS A 197 -36.05 -29.83 15.11
CA HIS A 197 -35.86 -30.47 16.41
C HIS A 197 -34.88 -31.63 16.29
N SER A 198 -34.07 -31.88 17.30
CA SER A 198 -33.05 -32.94 17.27
C SER A 198 -33.57 -34.35 16.96
N SER A 199 -34.84 -34.65 17.33
CA SER A 199 -35.52 -35.89 16.97
C SER A 199 -35.92 -35.96 15.49
N LEU A 200 -35.87 -34.86 14.75
CA LEU A 200 -36.23 -34.73 13.34
C LEU A 200 -35.04 -34.38 12.46
N THR A 201 -33.85 -34.79 12.85
CA THR A 201 -32.58 -34.52 12.13
C THR A 201 -32.67 -34.76 10.61
N PRO A 202 -33.36 -35.81 10.10
CA PRO A 202 -33.51 -35.98 8.64
C PRO A 202 -34.24 -34.84 7.91
N GLN A 203 -34.98 -33.97 8.64
CA GLN A 203 -35.67 -32.80 8.09
C GLN A 203 -34.85 -31.52 8.21
N SER A 204 -33.69 -31.59 8.86
CA SER A 204 -32.75 -30.48 9.01
C SER A 204 -31.68 -30.46 7.90
N VAL A 205 -31.00 -29.35 7.77
CA VAL A 205 -29.77 -29.20 6.99
C VAL A 205 -28.72 -28.57 7.87
N ASN A 206 -27.70 -29.33 8.23
CA ASN A 206 -26.61 -28.82 9.05
C ASN A 206 -25.64 -28.00 8.18
N ALA A 207 -25.65 -26.69 8.38
CA ALA A 207 -24.78 -25.76 7.64
C ALA A 207 -23.29 -26.05 7.86
N ILE A 208 -22.90 -26.55 9.03
CA ILE A 208 -21.51 -26.88 9.38
C ILE A 208 -21.04 -28.07 8.53
N GLU A 209 -21.86 -29.12 8.37
CA GLU A 209 -21.51 -30.26 7.54
C GLU A 209 -21.34 -29.87 6.07
N MET A 210 -22.21 -28.98 5.57
CA MET A 210 -22.08 -28.46 4.21
C MET A 210 -20.83 -27.58 4.06
N ALA A 211 -20.54 -26.71 5.04
CA ALA A 211 -19.33 -25.91 5.05
C ALA A 211 -18.06 -26.76 5.08
N ALA A 212 -18.05 -27.84 5.87
CA ALA A 212 -16.92 -28.79 5.90
C ALA A 212 -16.61 -29.40 4.55
N ARG A 213 -17.65 -29.76 3.76
CA ARG A 213 -17.47 -30.25 2.40
C ARG A 213 -16.89 -29.20 1.45
N VAL A 214 -17.32 -27.94 1.59
CA VAL A 214 -16.75 -26.82 0.81
C VAL A 214 -15.28 -26.63 1.16
N ILE A 215 -14.93 -26.63 2.44
CA ILE A 215 -13.54 -26.52 2.92
C ILE A 215 -12.70 -27.69 2.39
N GLY A 216 -13.19 -28.92 2.45
CA GLY A 216 -12.50 -30.07 1.89
C GLY A 216 -12.22 -29.89 0.38
N ARG A 217 -13.22 -29.43 -0.37
CA ARG A 217 -13.05 -29.18 -1.80
C ARG A 217 -12.03 -28.06 -2.11
N LEU A 218 -11.98 -27.01 -1.30
CA LEU A 218 -10.96 -25.95 -1.43
C LEU A 218 -9.55 -26.49 -1.18
N ARG A 219 -9.38 -27.39 -0.21
CA ARG A 219 -8.11 -28.10 0.02
C ARG A 219 -7.70 -28.94 -1.18
N ASP A 220 -8.62 -29.73 -1.74
CA ASP A 220 -8.35 -30.55 -2.94
C ASP A 220 -7.90 -29.67 -4.11
N LEU A 221 -8.55 -28.50 -4.29
CA LEU A 221 -8.18 -27.53 -5.32
C LEU A 221 -6.78 -26.95 -5.08
N ALA A 222 -6.47 -26.55 -3.85
CA ALA A 222 -5.16 -26.01 -3.48
C ALA A 222 -4.04 -27.02 -3.78
N GLU A 223 -4.24 -28.28 -3.38
CA GLU A 223 -3.30 -29.39 -3.65
C GLU A 223 -3.19 -29.69 -5.16
N GLY A 224 -4.31 -29.58 -5.89
CA GLY A 224 -4.33 -29.72 -7.35
C GLY A 224 -3.54 -28.62 -8.06
N PHE A 225 -3.65 -27.37 -7.61
CA PHE A 225 -2.85 -26.26 -8.16
C PHE A 225 -1.36 -26.44 -7.90
N GLU A 226 -0.98 -26.91 -6.71
CA GLU A 226 0.41 -27.21 -6.40
C GLU A 226 0.97 -28.34 -7.24
N ARG A 227 0.22 -29.41 -7.44
CA ARG A 227 0.68 -30.62 -8.14
C ARG A 227 0.62 -30.52 -9.66
N ASP A 228 -0.49 -30.03 -10.20
CA ASP A 228 -0.85 -30.12 -11.62
C ASP A 228 -1.16 -28.77 -12.27
N GLY A 229 -1.18 -27.68 -11.49
CA GLY A 229 -1.51 -26.34 -11.98
C GLY A 229 -0.41 -25.74 -12.85
N PRO A 230 -0.70 -24.63 -13.53
CA PRO A 230 0.33 -23.90 -14.25
C PRO A 230 1.37 -23.35 -13.23
N HIS A 231 2.64 -23.59 -13.52
CA HIS A 231 3.77 -23.09 -12.72
C HIS A 231 4.50 -21.96 -13.45
N TRP A 232 4.92 -20.96 -12.67
CA TRP A 232 5.63 -19.78 -13.16
C TRP A 232 6.88 -19.56 -12.31
N ASP A 233 8.04 -19.93 -12.80
CA ASP A 233 9.30 -19.94 -12.07
C ASP A 233 9.78 -18.54 -11.58
N GLY A 234 9.11 -17.47 -12.00
CA GLY A 234 9.44 -16.11 -11.56
C GLY A 234 8.90 -15.71 -10.19
N PHE A 235 8.15 -16.59 -9.51
CA PHE A 235 7.56 -16.33 -8.19
C PHE A 235 8.08 -17.28 -7.14
N ASP A 236 8.23 -16.81 -5.89
CA ASP A 236 8.66 -17.63 -4.74
C ASP A 236 7.75 -18.86 -4.53
N VAL A 237 6.45 -18.69 -4.74
CA VAL A 237 5.47 -19.77 -4.84
C VAL A 237 4.97 -19.80 -6.28
N PRO A 238 5.46 -20.74 -7.12
CA PRO A 238 5.26 -20.68 -8.57
C PRO A 238 3.85 -21.09 -9.06
N TYR A 239 2.95 -21.49 -8.18
CA TYR A 239 1.59 -21.94 -8.51
C TYR A 239 0.52 -21.08 -7.82
N THR A 240 -0.74 -21.23 -8.24
CA THR A 240 -1.89 -20.59 -7.59
C THR A 240 -2.15 -21.20 -6.22
N THR A 241 -2.25 -20.38 -5.18
CA THR A 241 -2.60 -20.81 -3.83
C THR A 241 -4.07 -20.54 -3.54
N ALA A 242 -4.69 -21.37 -2.71
CA ALA A 242 -6.04 -21.17 -2.15
C ALA A 242 -6.01 -21.42 -0.64
N SER A 243 -6.56 -20.48 0.17
CA SER A 243 -6.60 -20.56 1.64
C SER A 243 -7.90 -19.96 2.19
#